data_10949bec778f0ca245d4c0e647674942
#
_entry.id   10949bec778f0ca245d4c0e647674942
#
_cell.length_a   1.000
_cell.length_b   1.000
_cell.length_c   1.000
_cell.angle_alpha   90.00
_cell.angle_beta   90.00
_cell.angle_gamma   90.00
#
_symmetry.space_group_name_H-M   'P 1'
#
loop_
_entity.id
_entity.type
_entity.pdbx_description
1 polymer ?
#
loop_
_entity_poly.entity_id
_entity_poly.type
_entity_poly.pdbx_seq_one_letter_code
_entity_poly.pdbx_strand_id
1 'polypeptide(L)'
;IHWYGIMYLLAFTFAWFLALRNSQRPWSPVKKTQVEDLIVYGAFGVILGGRLGYLLFYSADKWLADPTMLVRIWEGGMSFHGGLIGVGIALLIYSRKYQISFLSLVDFATPLVPTGLFFGRIGNFIGQELYGRPTDVPWAMVFPADPQQLARHPSQLYEAALEGLVLFFIINWYARKPRLYGEVTGLFLILYGTFRFMIEFVRQPDAQFVGQSALVESFNWMTRGQTLCIPMILLGLWFMRASLRGLVGKSGLGNA
;
A
#
# COMPACT_ATOMS: atom_id res chain seq x y z
N ILE A 1 -22.66 -11.26 0.79
CA ILE A 1 -21.47 -11.10 -0.07
C ILE A 1 -20.57 -10.09 0.63
N HIS A 2 -19.36 -10.50 1.00
CA HIS A 2 -18.38 -9.58 1.58
C HIS A 2 -17.66 -8.83 0.46
N TRP A 3 -18.06 -7.59 0.21
CA TRP A 3 -17.49 -6.74 -0.84
C TRP A 3 -15.96 -6.61 -0.74
N TYR A 4 -15.41 -6.56 0.47
CA TYR A 4 -13.96 -6.57 0.69
C TYR A 4 -13.28 -7.79 0.08
N GLY A 5 -13.84 -8.98 0.26
CA GLY A 5 -13.29 -10.21 -0.34
C GLY A 5 -13.25 -10.13 -1.86
N ILE A 6 -14.31 -9.56 -2.49
CA ILE A 6 -14.34 -9.35 -3.95
C ILE A 6 -13.25 -8.35 -4.37
N MET A 7 -13.10 -7.24 -3.65
CA MET A 7 -12.08 -6.23 -3.98
C MET A 7 -10.65 -6.79 -3.85
N TYR A 8 -10.38 -7.61 -2.82
CA TYR A 8 -9.10 -8.31 -2.71
C TYR A 8 -8.88 -9.29 -3.85
N LEU A 9 -9.89 -10.07 -4.23
CA LEU A 9 -9.80 -11.00 -5.36
C LEU A 9 -9.47 -10.26 -6.67
N LEU A 10 -10.17 -9.15 -6.94
CA LEU A 10 -9.90 -8.32 -8.11
C LEU A 10 -8.48 -7.73 -8.06
N ALA A 11 -8.06 -7.20 -6.92
CA ALA A 11 -6.72 -6.63 -6.74
C ALA A 11 -5.62 -7.67 -7.04
N PHE A 12 -5.71 -8.87 -6.47
CA PHE A 12 -4.74 -9.94 -6.72
C PHE A 12 -4.79 -10.47 -8.15
N THR A 13 -5.98 -10.58 -8.74
CA THR A 13 -6.14 -11.00 -10.13
C THR A 13 -5.49 -10.00 -11.09
N PHE A 14 -5.74 -8.72 -10.93
CA PHE A 14 -5.08 -7.66 -11.72
C PHE A 14 -3.57 -7.62 -11.51
N ALA A 15 -3.12 -7.73 -10.25
CA ALA A 15 -1.71 -7.80 -9.93
C ALA A 15 -1.03 -9.01 -10.59
N TRP A 16 -1.68 -10.17 -10.60
CA TRP A 16 -1.19 -11.39 -11.26
C TRP A 16 -1.04 -11.21 -12.77
N PHE A 17 -2.07 -10.72 -13.46
CA PHE A 17 -1.99 -10.44 -14.90
C PHE A 17 -0.88 -9.43 -15.23
N LEU A 18 -0.77 -8.37 -14.42
CA LEU A 18 0.27 -7.37 -14.60
C LEU A 18 1.67 -7.93 -14.35
N ALA A 19 1.83 -8.76 -13.31
CA ALA A 19 3.08 -9.45 -13.02
C ALA A 19 3.48 -10.41 -14.16
N LEU A 20 2.53 -11.19 -14.71
CA LEU A 20 2.77 -12.06 -15.87
C LEU A 20 3.24 -11.24 -17.09
N ARG A 21 2.61 -10.09 -17.35
CA ARG A 21 3.03 -9.18 -18.43
C ARG A 21 4.43 -8.62 -18.17
N ASN A 22 4.70 -8.17 -16.96
CA ASN A 22 5.98 -7.55 -16.60
C ASN A 22 7.11 -8.59 -16.57
N SER A 23 6.83 -9.85 -16.23
CA SER A 23 7.82 -10.92 -16.23
C SER A 23 8.34 -11.30 -17.63
N GLN A 24 7.64 -10.89 -18.69
CA GLN A 24 8.08 -11.12 -20.08
C GLN A 24 9.10 -10.07 -20.57
N ARG A 25 9.37 -9.05 -19.77
CA ARG A 25 10.37 -8.02 -20.13
C ARG A 25 11.78 -8.59 -20.04
N PRO A 26 12.70 -8.27 -20.98
CA PRO A 26 14.08 -8.80 -20.97
C PRO A 26 14.85 -8.54 -19.68
N TRP A 27 14.54 -7.44 -19.00
CA TRP A 27 15.18 -7.04 -17.73
C TRP A 27 14.42 -7.47 -16.47
N SER A 28 13.38 -8.27 -16.62
CA SER A 28 12.59 -8.70 -15.46
C SER A 28 13.42 -9.60 -14.54
N PRO A 29 13.49 -9.32 -13.23
CA PRO A 29 14.16 -10.21 -12.27
C PRO A 29 13.34 -11.48 -11.98
N VAL A 30 12.03 -11.45 -12.28
CA VAL A 30 11.09 -12.54 -12.02
C VAL A 30 10.73 -13.22 -13.32
N LYS A 31 10.92 -14.55 -13.40
CA LYS A 31 10.53 -15.36 -14.56
C LYS A 31 9.02 -15.62 -14.55
N LYS A 32 8.42 -15.84 -15.72
CA LYS A 32 6.97 -16.14 -15.84
C LYS A 32 6.52 -17.29 -14.93
N THR A 33 7.32 -18.34 -14.83
CA THR A 33 7.05 -19.53 -14.00
C THR A 33 7.14 -19.26 -12.49
N GLN A 34 7.64 -18.11 -12.08
CA GLN A 34 7.82 -17.71 -10.68
C GLN A 34 6.74 -16.73 -10.21
N VAL A 35 5.90 -16.22 -11.14
CA VAL A 35 4.90 -15.18 -10.82
C VAL A 35 3.83 -15.71 -9.88
N GLU A 36 3.35 -16.92 -10.07
CA GLU A 36 2.34 -17.52 -9.21
C GLU A 36 2.81 -17.60 -7.76
N ASP A 37 4.02 -18.09 -7.56
CA ASP A 37 4.64 -18.10 -6.23
C ASP A 37 4.72 -16.68 -5.64
N LEU A 38 5.12 -15.67 -6.42
CA LEU A 38 5.21 -14.29 -5.94
C LEU A 38 3.87 -13.77 -5.43
N ILE A 39 2.79 -14.04 -6.16
CA ILE A 39 1.43 -13.63 -5.75
C ILE A 39 1.00 -14.37 -4.47
N VAL A 40 1.29 -15.68 -4.39
CA VAL A 40 0.98 -16.47 -3.19
C VAL A 40 1.76 -15.95 -1.98
N TYR A 41 3.07 -15.71 -2.12
CA TYR A 41 3.88 -15.12 -1.04
C TYR A 41 3.35 -13.75 -0.61
N GLY A 42 2.99 -12.89 -1.57
CA GLY A 42 2.40 -11.58 -1.30
C GLY A 42 1.07 -11.70 -0.54
N ALA A 43 0.17 -12.58 -0.98
CA ALA A 43 -1.13 -12.80 -0.35
C ALA A 43 -0.99 -13.31 1.10
N PHE A 44 -0.13 -14.32 1.32
CA PHE A 44 0.16 -14.78 2.68
C PHE A 44 0.82 -13.69 3.54
N GLY A 45 1.73 -12.91 2.95
CA GLY A 45 2.35 -11.77 3.62
C GLY A 45 1.33 -10.76 4.12
N VAL A 46 0.37 -10.37 3.26
CA VAL A 46 -0.72 -9.45 3.64
C VAL A 46 -1.59 -10.04 4.74
N ILE A 47 -2.07 -11.27 4.56
CA ILE A 47 -3.04 -11.89 5.47
C ILE A 47 -2.41 -12.18 6.84
N LEU A 48 -1.29 -12.90 6.86
CA LEU A 48 -0.62 -13.28 8.11
C LEU A 48 -0.04 -12.06 8.83
N GLY A 49 0.62 -11.18 8.08
CA GLY A 49 1.19 -9.96 8.65
C GLY A 49 0.11 -9.01 9.17
N GLY A 50 -0.96 -8.80 8.41
CA GLY A 50 -2.09 -7.98 8.82
C GLY A 50 -2.77 -8.50 10.07
N ARG A 51 -2.99 -9.81 10.15
CA ARG A 51 -3.63 -10.45 11.32
C ARG A 51 -2.72 -10.44 12.55
N LEU A 52 -1.48 -10.87 12.41
CA LEU A 52 -0.48 -10.81 13.49
C LEU A 52 -0.27 -9.40 14.01
N GLY A 53 -0.13 -8.43 13.10
CA GLY A 53 0.01 -7.03 13.48
C GLY A 53 -1.20 -6.48 14.23
N TYR A 54 -2.42 -6.88 13.85
CA TYR A 54 -3.62 -6.52 14.59
C TYR A 54 -3.62 -7.12 16.02
N LEU A 55 -3.34 -8.40 16.12
CA LEU A 55 -3.33 -9.09 17.41
C LEU A 55 -2.26 -8.52 18.35
N LEU A 56 -1.06 -8.26 17.83
CA LEU A 56 0.05 -7.74 18.64
C LEU A 56 -0.17 -6.29 19.10
N PHE A 57 -0.66 -5.42 18.21
CA PHE A 57 -0.72 -3.98 18.50
C PHE A 57 -2.07 -3.50 19.05
N TYR A 58 -3.17 -4.23 18.78
CA TYR A 58 -4.51 -3.75 19.12
C TYR A 58 -5.33 -4.71 19.99
N SER A 59 -4.91 -5.97 20.14
CA SER A 59 -5.69 -6.99 20.83
C SER A 59 -4.82 -8.02 21.58
N ALA A 60 -3.65 -7.62 22.06
CA ALA A 60 -2.69 -8.53 22.68
C ALA A 60 -3.29 -9.30 23.88
N ASP A 61 -3.99 -8.60 24.78
CA ASP A 61 -4.59 -9.20 25.97
C ASP A 61 -5.65 -10.26 25.60
N LYS A 62 -6.50 -9.94 24.60
CA LYS A 62 -7.53 -10.88 24.12
C LYS A 62 -6.90 -12.09 23.44
N TRP A 63 -5.83 -11.87 22.66
CA TRP A 63 -5.11 -12.95 21.98
C TRP A 63 -4.39 -13.88 22.95
N LEU A 64 -3.80 -13.35 24.02
CA LEU A 64 -3.20 -14.16 25.07
C LEU A 64 -4.24 -15.02 25.82
N ALA A 65 -5.46 -14.50 25.98
CA ALA A 65 -6.58 -15.24 26.57
C ALA A 65 -7.18 -16.29 25.60
N ASP A 66 -7.17 -16.01 24.30
CA ASP A 66 -7.71 -16.89 23.26
C ASP A 66 -6.80 -16.92 22.02
N PRO A 67 -5.78 -17.80 21.98
CA PRO A 67 -4.86 -17.92 20.85
C PRO A 67 -5.52 -18.29 19.53
N THR A 68 -6.73 -18.86 19.53
CA THR A 68 -7.47 -19.23 18.32
C THR A 68 -7.90 -18.01 17.49
N MET A 69 -7.89 -16.81 18.07
CA MET A 69 -8.12 -15.56 17.33
C MET A 69 -7.22 -15.39 16.11
N LEU A 70 -6.02 -15.97 16.12
CA LEU A 70 -5.08 -15.89 14.99
C LEU A 70 -5.70 -16.40 13.68
N VAL A 71 -6.42 -17.50 13.73
CA VAL A 71 -7.00 -18.15 12.55
C VAL A 71 -8.39 -17.65 12.19
N ARG A 72 -9.08 -16.98 13.10
CA ARG A 72 -10.44 -16.44 12.87
C ARG A 72 -10.41 -15.10 12.11
N ILE A 73 -9.87 -15.11 10.90
CA ILE A 73 -9.76 -13.91 10.06
C ILE A 73 -11.11 -13.32 9.63
N TRP A 74 -12.18 -14.12 9.65
CA TRP A 74 -13.55 -13.71 9.32
C TRP A 74 -14.19 -12.80 10.38
N GLU A 75 -13.63 -12.71 11.58
CA GLU A 75 -14.09 -11.78 12.62
C GLU A 75 -13.57 -10.34 12.40
N GLY A 76 -12.81 -10.13 11.33
CA GLY A 76 -12.18 -8.84 11.05
C GLY A 76 -10.90 -8.62 11.87
N GLY A 77 -10.42 -7.38 11.90
CA GLY A 77 -9.20 -6.99 12.61
C GLY A 77 -7.93 -7.30 11.81
N MET A 78 -7.55 -6.33 10.96
CA MET A 78 -6.32 -6.36 10.16
C MET A 78 -5.54 -5.05 10.38
N SER A 79 -4.23 -5.17 10.53
CA SER A 79 -3.32 -4.03 10.65
C SER A 79 -2.66 -3.74 9.31
N PHE A 80 -2.78 -2.51 8.83
CA PHE A 80 -2.07 -2.08 7.61
C PHE A 80 -0.56 -2.22 7.76
N HIS A 81 0.01 -1.75 8.88
CA HIS A 81 1.44 -1.84 9.13
C HIS A 81 1.92 -3.28 9.25
N GLY A 82 1.10 -4.12 9.91
CA GLY A 82 1.37 -5.56 9.97
C GLY A 82 1.40 -6.20 8.58
N GLY A 83 0.44 -5.88 7.73
CA GLY A 83 0.39 -6.34 6.33
C GLY A 83 1.62 -5.90 5.53
N LEU A 84 2.03 -4.64 5.66
CA LEU A 84 3.21 -4.11 4.99
C LEU A 84 4.50 -4.83 5.41
N ILE A 85 4.69 -5.04 6.71
CA ILE A 85 5.83 -5.80 7.26
C ILE A 85 5.78 -7.25 6.76
N GLY A 86 4.60 -7.87 6.79
CA GLY A 86 4.40 -9.24 6.31
C GLY A 86 4.76 -9.42 4.84
N VAL A 87 4.35 -8.48 3.98
CA VAL A 87 4.75 -8.46 2.56
C VAL A 87 6.27 -8.28 2.43
N GLY A 88 6.86 -7.37 3.19
CA GLY A 88 8.32 -7.17 3.19
C GLY A 88 9.08 -8.46 3.53
N ILE A 89 8.63 -9.17 4.57
CA ILE A 89 9.21 -10.48 4.96
C ILE A 89 8.98 -11.52 3.86
N ALA A 90 7.77 -11.61 3.30
CA ALA A 90 7.45 -12.54 2.23
C ALA A 90 8.34 -12.31 0.98
N LEU A 91 8.53 -11.05 0.58
CA LEU A 91 9.44 -10.69 -0.51
C LEU A 91 10.90 -11.01 -0.18
N LEU A 92 11.33 -10.85 1.06
CA LEU A 92 12.68 -11.22 1.50
C LEU A 92 12.89 -12.73 1.42
N ILE A 93 11.93 -13.53 1.87
CA ILE A 93 11.99 -15.00 1.77
C ILE A 93 12.00 -15.43 0.30
N TYR A 94 11.12 -14.83 -0.51
CA TYR A 94 11.05 -15.09 -1.95
C TYR A 94 12.37 -14.75 -2.66
N SER A 95 12.96 -13.58 -2.36
CA SER A 95 14.23 -13.15 -2.95
C SER A 95 15.36 -14.12 -2.67
N ARG A 96 15.41 -14.67 -1.46
CA ARG A 96 16.40 -15.70 -1.06
C ARG A 96 16.13 -17.03 -1.74
N LYS A 97 14.86 -17.48 -1.84
CA LYS A 97 14.49 -18.72 -2.52
C LYS A 97 14.92 -18.71 -3.98
N TYR A 98 14.68 -17.61 -4.68
CA TYR A 98 14.95 -17.51 -6.12
C TYR A 98 16.27 -16.82 -6.47
N GLN A 99 17.09 -16.47 -5.46
CA GLN A 99 18.39 -15.79 -5.63
C GLN A 99 18.27 -14.48 -6.43
N ILE A 100 17.20 -13.74 -6.19
CA ILE A 100 16.91 -12.43 -6.80
C ILE A 100 17.32 -11.33 -5.81
N SER A 101 17.94 -10.24 -6.30
CA SER A 101 18.20 -9.07 -5.46
C SER A 101 16.89 -8.54 -4.85
N PHE A 102 16.87 -8.32 -3.54
CA PHE A 102 15.67 -7.84 -2.84
C PHE A 102 15.13 -6.53 -3.43
N LEU A 103 16.01 -5.55 -3.68
CA LEU A 103 15.60 -4.27 -4.27
C LEU A 103 15.05 -4.41 -5.68
N SER A 104 15.64 -5.28 -6.50
CA SER A 104 15.14 -5.58 -7.84
C SER A 104 13.75 -6.22 -7.79
N LEU A 105 13.53 -7.11 -6.81
CA LEU A 105 12.21 -7.73 -6.57
C LEU A 105 11.18 -6.70 -6.09
N VAL A 106 11.56 -5.79 -5.18
CA VAL A 106 10.68 -4.72 -4.71
C VAL A 106 10.32 -3.79 -5.86
N ASP A 107 11.27 -3.40 -6.73
CA ASP A 107 11.00 -2.60 -7.93
C ASP A 107 10.08 -3.32 -8.93
N PHE A 108 10.17 -4.66 -9.03
CA PHE A 108 9.24 -5.44 -9.84
C PHE A 108 7.83 -5.48 -9.23
N ALA A 109 7.72 -5.59 -7.91
CA ALA A 109 6.44 -5.66 -7.20
C ALA A 109 5.75 -4.28 -7.10
N THR A 110 6.51 -3.19 -7.04
CA THR A 110 6.00 -1.83 -6.85
C THR A 110 4.91 -1.42 -7.87
N PRO A 111 5.01 -1.70 -9.19
CA PRO A 111 3.96 -1.38 -10.16
C PRO A 111 2.63 -2.13 -9.92
N LEU A 112 2.64 -3.21 -9.12
CA LEU A 112 1.46 -3.99 -8.77
C LEU A 112 0.67 -3.36 -7.62
N VAL A 113 1.35 -2.60 -6.73
CA VAL A 113 0.77 -2.05 -5.49
C VAL A 113 -0.44 -1.14 -5.75
N PRO A 114 -0.42 -0.22 -6.72
CA PRO A 114 -1.56 0.68 -6.97
C PRO A 114 -2.87 -0.04 -7.29
N THR A 115 -2.83 -1.28 -7.83
CA THR A 115 -4.06 -2.07 -8.05
C THR A 115 -4.74 -2.40 -6.74
N GLY A 116 -3.97 -2.80 -5.72
CA GLY A 116 -4.48 -3.06 -4.37
C GLY A 116 -5.03 -1.81 -3.71
N LEU A 117 -4.33 -0.68 -3.86
CA LEU A 117 -4.78 0.62 -3.33
C LEU A 117 -6.12 1.01 -3.97
N PHE A 118 -6.23 0.94 -5.30
CA PHE A 118 -7.47 1.26 -6.01
C PHE A 118 -8.65 0.42 -5.52
N PHE A 119 -8.55 -0.90 -5.62
CA PHE A 119 -9.66 -1.78 -5.25
C PHE A 119 -9.98 -1.71 -3.74
N GLY A 120 -8.97 -1.54 -2.89
CA GLY A 120 -9.17 -1.34 -1.46
C GLY A 120 -10.01 -0.08 -1.17
N ARG A 121 -9.74 1.04 -1.86
CA ARG A 121 -10.51 2.30 -1.70
C ARG A 121 -11.92 2.19 -2.28
N ILE A 122 -12.11 1.48 -3.38
CA ILE A 122 -13.46 1.17 -3.87
C ILE A 122 -14.20 0.30 -2.85
N GLY A 123 -13.53 -0.65 -2.20
CA GLY A 123 -14.11 -1.43 -1.10
C GLY A 123 -14.55 -0.56 0.07
N ASN A 124 -13.72 0.41 0.50
CA ASN A 124 -14.06 1.36 1.55
C ASN A 124 -15.28 2.24 1.14
N PHE A 125 -15.34 2.67 -0.12
CA PHE A 125 -16.47 3.46 -0.60
C PHE A 125 -17.79 2.66 -0.58
N ILE A 126 -17.78 1.43 -1.07
CA ILE A 126 -18.96 0.53 -1.02
C ILE A 126 -19.35 0.20 0.42
N GLY A 127 -18.34 0.00 1.30
CA GLY A 127 -18.52 -0.23 2.74
C GLY A 127 -18.95 1.03 3.51
N GLN A 128 -18.97 2.20 2.87
CA GLN A 128 -19.33 3.49 3.48
C GLN A 128 -18.46 3.85 4.69
N GLU A 129 -17.18 3.52 4.63
CA GLU A 129 -16.24 3.78 5.71
C GLU A 129 -15.06 4.62 5.22
N LEU A 130 -14.34 5.24 6.17
CA LEU A 130 -13.19 6.11 5.89
C LEU A 130 -13.53 7.29 4.96
N TYR A 131 -14.74 7.82 5.05
CA TYR A 131 -15.17 9.02 4.33
C TYR A 131 -14.43 10.27 4.82
N GLY A 132 -14.55 11.35 4.05
CA GLY A 132 -13.87 12.62 4.32
C GLY A 132 -14.57 13.49 5.33
N ARG A 133 -13.98 14.69 5.53
CA ARG A 133 -14.53 15.73 6.38
C ARG A 133 -15.85 16.25 5.82
N PRO A 134 -16.72 16.83 6.67
CA PRO A 134 -17.90 17.56 6.22
C PRO A 134 -17.53 18.67 5.23
N THR A 135 -18.36 18.88 4.21
CA THR A 135 -18.10 19.85 3.15
C THR A 135 -19.40 20.26 2.46
N ASP A 136 -19.38 21.39 1.78
CA ASP A 136 -20.44 21.97 0.96
C ASP A 136 -20.14 21.95 -0.56
N VAL A 137 -19.08 21.25 -0.98
CA VAL A 137 -18.75 21.13 -2.42
C VAL A 137 -19.90 20.47 -3.19
N PRO A 138 -20.10 20.82 -4.49
CA PRO A 138 -21.26 20.31 -5.26
C PRO A 138 -21.36 18.79 -5.39
N TRP A 139 -20.24 18.08 -5.20
CA TRP A 139 -20.15 16.60 -5.27
C TRP A 139 -20.03 15.95 -3.89
N ALA A 140 -20.33 16.69 -2.81
CA ALA A 140 -20.39 16.10 -1.48
C ALA A 140 -21.43 14.99 -1.42
N MET A 141 -21.16 13.96 -0.63
CA MET A 141 -22.03 12.79 -0.49
C MET A 141 -22.44 12.60 0.96
N VAL A 142 -23.71 12.23 1.16
CA VAL A 142 -24.20 11.75 2.46
C VAL A 142 -24.04 10.23 2.49
N PHE A 143 -23.28 9.73 3.46
CA PHE A 143 -23.07 8.29 3.62
C PHE A 143 -24.10 7.75 4.62
N PRO A 144 -24.99 6.78 4.23
CA PRO A 144 -25.96 6.20 5.14
C PRO A 144 -25.38 5.60 6.42
N ALA A 145 -24.13 5.12 6.38
CA ALA A 145 -23.42 4.60 7.55
C ALA A 145 -22.79 5.70 8.45
N ASP A 146 -22.82 6.97 8.03
CA ASP A 146 -22.37 8.09 8.87
C ASP A 146 -23.43 8.39 9.95
N PRO A 147 -23.12 8.23 11.25
CA PRO A 147 -24.06 8.56 12.32
C PRO A 147 -24.53 10.02 12.31
N GLN A 148 -23.72 10.93 11.76
CA GLN A 148 -24.03 12.36 11.70
C GLN A 148 -24.84 12.74 10.47
N GLN A 149 -24.95 11.86 9.45
CA GLN A 149 -25.67 12.12 8.19
C GLN A 149 -25.29 13.44 7.50
N LEU A 150 -24.00 13.83 7.61
CA LEU A 150 -23.49 15.06 7.02
C LEU A 150 -23.06 14.85 5.57
N ALA A 151 -23.14 15.91 4.76
CA ALA A 151 -22.51 15.94 3.45
C ALA A 151 -20.98 15.97 3.61
N ARG A 152 -20.28 15.00 3.03
CA ARG A 152 -18.85 14.80 3.21
C ARG A 152 -18.10 14.65 1.90
N HIS A 153 -16.80 14.90 1.91
CA HIS A 153 -15.93 14.53 0.80
C HIS A 153 -15.93 13.02 0.62
N PRO A 154 -16.18 12.48 -0.60
CA PRO A 154 -15.96 11.07 -0.91
C PRO A 154 -14.45 10.79 -1.05
N SER A 155 -13.70 10.93 0.07
CA SER A 155 -12.24 10.85 0.09
C SER A 155 -11.71 9.50 -0.42
N GLN A 156 -12.50 8.42 -0.24
CA GLN A 156 -12.16 7.10 -0.78
C GLN A 156 -12.01 7.13 -2.31
N LEU A 157 -12.86 7.90 -3.01
CA LEU A 157 -12.78 8.06 -4.47
C LEU A 157 -11.58 8.92 -4.89
N TYR A 158 -11.23 9.93 -4.09
CA TYR A 158 -10.01 10.72 -4.33
C TYR A 158 -8.75 9.86 -4.14
N GLU A 159 -8.73 9.03 -3.09
CA GLU A 159 -7.66 8.07 -2.83
C GLU A 159 -7.58 7.03 -3.98
N ALA A 160 -8.70 6.48 -4.42
CA ALA A 160 -8.74 5.56 -5.55
C ALA A 160 -8.21 6.21 -6.85
N ALA A 161 -8.58 7.48 -7.09
CA ALA A 161 -8.11 8.20 -8.27
C ALA A 161 -6.61 8.50 -8.23
N LEU A 162 -6.11 9.09 -7.14
CA LEU A 162 -4.71 9.54 -7.06
C LEU A 162 -3.75 8.40 -6.67
N GLU A 163 -4.02 7.72 -5.54
CA GLU A 163 -3.17 6.64 -5.02
C GLU A 163 -3.35 5.32 -5.81
N GLY A 164 -4.51 5.14 -6.43
CA GLY A 164 -4.81 4.02 -7.32
C GLY A 164 -4.47 4.32 -8.77
N LEU A 165 -5.38 4.98 -9.51
CA LEU A 165 -5.28 5.11 -10.98
C LEU A 165 -4.11 5.95 -11.44
N VAL A 166 -3.96 7.18 -10.96
CA VAL A 166 -2.88 8.09 -11.40
C VAL A 166 -1.52 7.48 -11.09
N LEU A 167 -1.34 7.01 -9.88
CA LEU A 167 -0.12 6.33 -9.45
C LEU A 167 0.17 5.07 -10.29
N PHE A 168 -0.87 4.27 -10.59
CA PHE A 168 -0.76 3.11 -11.47
C PHE A 168 -0.18 3.47 -12.85
N PHE A 169 -0.76 4.47 -13.49
CA PHE A 169 -0.31 4.86 -14.83
C PHE A 169 1.11 5.41 -14.83
N ILE A 170 1.45 6.28 -13.86
CA ILE A 170 2.80 6.87 -13.79
C ILE A 170 3.85 5.78 -13.51
N ILE A 171 3.64 4.94 -12.50
CA ILE A 171 4.62 3.92 -12.12
C ILE A 171 4.77 2.85 -13.20
N ASN A 172 3.67 2.38 -13.78
CA ASN A 172 3.76 1.41 -14.88
C ASN A 172 4.38 1.99 -16.14
N TRP A 173 4.12 3.26 -16.46
CA TRP A 173 4.78 3.94 -17.55
C TRP A 173 6.30 4.08 -17.32
N TYR A 174 6.69 4.52 -16.11
CA TYR A 174 8.09 4.65 -15.71
C TYR A 174 8.84 3.32 -15.77
N ALA A 175 8.23 2.24 -15.28
CA ALA A 175 8.79 0.90 -15.26
C ALA A 175 8.81 0.20 -16.62
N ARG A 176 8.36 0.84 -17.73
CA ARG A 176 8.44 0.27 -19.09
C ARG A 176 9.87 0.15 -19.63
N LYS A 177 10.79 0.91 -19.07
CA LYS A 177 12.21 0.88 -19.42
C LYS A 177 13.00 0.25 -18.27
N PRO A 178 14.17 -0.35 -18.54
CA PRO A 178 15.04 -0.81 -17.47
C PRO A 178 15.46 0.38 -16.59
N ARG A 179 15.45 0.14 -15.28
CA ARG A 179 15.77 1.15 -14.24
C ARG A 179 16.84 0.63 -13.31
N LEU A 180 17.55 1.54 -12.68
CA LEU A 180 18.46 1.19 -11.60
C LEU A 180 17.68 0.70 -10.38
N TYR A 181 18.29 -0.16 -9.58
CA TYR A 181 17.64 -0.71 -8.39
C TYR A 181 17.22 0.38 -7.40
N GLY A 182 15.97 0.34 -6.97
CA GLY A 182 15.37 1.31 -6.07
C GLY A 182 14.71 2.52 -6.75
N GLU A 183 14.92 2.73 -8.07
CA GLU A 183 14.31 3.89 -8.76
C GLU A 183 12.80 3.81 -8.83
N VAL A 184 12.24 2.65 -9.16
CA VAL A 184 10.79 2.47 -9.28
C VAL A 184 10.13 2.61 -7.90
N THR A 185 10.73 2.00 -6.91
CA THR A 185 10.30 2.10 -5.50
C THR A 185 10.44 3.54 -4.99
N GLY A 186 11.54 4.20 -5.28
CA GLY A 186 11.76 5.60 -4.91
C GLY A 186 10.71 6.53 -5.47
N LEU A 187 10.41 6.42 -6.78
CA LEU A 187 9.36 7.20 -7.42
C LEU A 187 7.98 6.93 -6.81
N PHE A 188 7.66 5.66 -6.54
CA PHE A 188 6.42 5.29 -5.87
C PHE A 188 6.29 5.96 -4.50
N LEU A 189 7.31 5.90 -3.66
CA LEU A 189 7.30 6.49 -2.31
C LEU A 189 7.09 8.01 -2.36
N ILE A 190 7.72 8.70 -3.31
CA ILE A 190 7.54 10.14 -3.51
C ILE A 190 6.11 10.46 -3.90
N LEU A 191 5.60 9.82 -4.95
CA LEU A 191 4.27 10.11 -5.49
C LEU A 191 3.16 9.72 -4.51
N TYR A 192 3.22 8.50 -3.97
CA TYR A 192 2.24 8.05 -3.00
C TYR A 192 2.25 8.95 -1.75
N GLY A 193 3.42 9.26 -1.21
CA GLY A 193 3.54 10.16 -0.07
C GLY A 193 2.97 11.56 -0.36
N THR A 194 3.21 12.08 -1.56
CA THR A 194 2.67 13.38 -1.98
C THR A 194 1.15 13.33 -2.10
N PHE A 195 0.60 12.33 -2.81
CA PHE A 195 -0.86 12.19 -2.98
C PHE A 195 -1.55 11.97 -1.64
N ARG A 196 -0.99 11.11 -0.80
CA ARG A 196 -1.49 10.87 0.55
C ARG A 196 -1.48 12.14 1.40
N PHE A 197 -0.40 12.90 1.36
CA PHE A 197 -0.30 14.19 2.07
C PHE A 197 -1.38 15.16 1.63
N MET A 198 -1.65 15.25 0.31
CA MET A 198 -2.69 16.13 -0.24
C MET A 198 -4.11 15.69 0.17
N ILE A 199 -4.40 14.38 0.09
CA ILE A 199 -5.72 13.86 0.42
C ILE A 199 -6.03 14.02 1.92
N GLU A 200 -5.03 13.99 2.77
CA GLU A 200 -5.22 14.11 4.22
C GLU A 200 -5.87 15.44 4.65
N PHE A 201 -5.82 16.48 3.81
CA PHE A 201 -6.55 17.74 4.08
C PHE A 201 -8.06 17.57 4.04
N VAL A 202 -8.57 16.65 3.22
CA VAL A 202 -10.01 16.41 3.05
C VAL A 202 -10.49 15.12 3.72
N ARG A 203 -9.57 14.29 4.19
CA ARG A 203 -9.87 13.04 4.89
C ARG A 203 -10.29 13.31 6.34
N GLN A 204 -11.28 12.57 6.83
CA GLN A 204 -11.60 12.54 8.26
C GLN A 204 -10.52 11.74 9.00
N PRO A 205 -9.85 12.31 10.02
CA PRO A 205 -8.94 11.53 10.86
C PRO A 205 -9.67 10.39 11.57
N ASP A 206 -9.00 9.25 11.74
CA ASP A 206 -9.57 8.11 12.45
C ASP A 206 -9.86 8.48 13.90
N ALA A 207 -11.06 8.15 14.41
CA ALA A 207 -11.56 8.59 15.72
C ALA A 207 -10.61 8.24 16.88
N GLN A 208 -9.89 7.12 16.78
CA GLN A 208 -8.90 6.68 17.77
C GLN A 208 -7.68 7.61 17.90
N PHE A 209 -7.48 8.52 16.95
CA PHE A 209 -6.36 9.47 16.94
C PHE A 209 -6.81 10.92 17.16
N VAL A 210 -8.11 11.17 17.29
CA VAL A 210 -8.64 12.50 17.59
C VAL A 210 -8.24 12.89 19.01
N GLY A 211 -7.52 13.99 19.18
CA GLY A 211 -7.05 14.48 20.49
C GLY A 211 -5.73 13.89 20.99
N GLN A 212 -5.12 12.91 20.31
CA GLN A 212 -3.76 12.51 20.60
C GLN A 212 -2.80 13.37 19.76
N SER A 213 -2.13 14.33 20.40
CA SER A 213 -1.20 15.22 19.70
C SER A 213 -0.12 14.44 19.01
N ALA A 214 0.24 14.88 17.81
CA ALA A 214 1.39 14.38 17.08
C ALA A 214 2.64 14.48 17.97
N LEU A 215 3.64 13.66 17.68
CA LEU A 215 4.92 13.55 18.40
C LEU A 215 5.65 14.91 18.63
N VAL A 216 5.15 16.00 18.07
CA VAL A 216 5.70 17.34 18.25
C VAL A 216 4.54 18.33 18.38
N GLU A 217 4.31 18.88 19.55
CA GLU A 217 3.33 19.96 19.83
C GLU A 217 3.51 21.18 18.89
N SER A 218 4.68 21.35 18.31
CA SER A 218 5.02 22.46 17.42
C SER A 218 4.36 22.39 16.03
N PHE A 219 3.77 21.24 15.62
CA PHE A 219 3.14 21.02 14.32
C PHE A 219 1.66 20.65 14.44
N ASN A 220 0.92 21.33 15.30
CA ASN A 220 -0.52 21.07 15.55
C ASN A 220 -1.43 21.17 14.31
N TRP A 221 -0.94 21.68 13.17
CA TRP A 221 -1.68 21.79 11.93
C TRP A 221 -1.58 20.55 11.04
N MET A 222 -0.63 19.64 11.32
CA MET A 222 -0.41 18.41 10.55
C MET A 222 -1.09 17.22 11.21
N THR A 223 -1.75 16.39 10.39
CA THR A 223 -2.25 15.10 10.84
C THR A 223 -1.12 14.08 10.97
N ARG A 224 -1.34 13.00 11.71
CA ARG A 224 -0.39 11.86 11.78
C ARG A 224 -0.11 11.27 10.40
N GLY A 225 -1.14 11.22 9.53
CA GLY A 225 -0.99 10.77 8.16
C GLY A 225 0.01 11.64 7.39
N GLN A 226 -0.10 12.96 7.50
CA GLN A 226 0.85 13.90 6.88
C GLN A 226 2.26 13.75 7.44
N THR A 227 2.40 13.60 8.76
CA THR A 227 3.72 13.41 9.41
C THR A 227 4.43 12.16 8.89
N LEU A 228 3.69 11.06 8.68
CA LEU A 228 4.25 9.81 8.15
C LEU A 228 4.59 9.90 6.65
N CYS A 229 3.97 10.80 5.90
CA CYS A 229 4.30 11.00 4.49
C CYS A 229 5.70 11.63 4.30
N ILE A 230 6.15 12.48 5.23
CA ILE A 230 7.45 13.17 5.12
C ILE A 230 8.62 12.18 5.07
N PRO A 231 8.81 11.27 6.06
CA PRO A 231 9.91 10.31 5.99
C PRO A 231 9.80 9.38 4.79
N MET A 232 8.59 9.06 4.33
CA MET A 232 8.38 8.25 3.13
C MET A 232 8.87 8.97 1.86
N ILE A 233 8.53 10.26 1.69
CA ILE A 233 9.01 11.08 0.57
C ILE A 233 10.53 11.21 0.63
N LEU A 234 11.11 11.49 1.81
CA LEU A 234 12.55 11.60 1.99
C LEU A 234 13.27 10.29 1.66
N LEU A 235 12.72 9.16 2.08
CA LEU A 235 13.23 7.84 1.72
C LEU A 235 13.18 7.60 0.21
N GLY A 236 12.08 7.99 -0.43
CA GLY A 236 11.94 7.92 -1.89
C GLY A 236 13.00 8.74 -2.62
N LEU A 237 13.22 9.99 -2.18
CA LEU A 237 14.28 10.86 -2.71
C LEU A 237 15.67 10.26 -2.49
N TRP A 238 15.91 9.65 -1.34
CA TRP A 238 17.15 8.95 -1.05
C TRP A 238 17.37 7.77 -2.00
N PHE A 239 16.36 6.92 -2.22
CA PHE A 239 16.44 5.81 -3.17
C PHE A 239 16.77 6.29 -4.58
N MET A 240 16.07 7.30 -5.09
CA MET A 240 16.35 7.89 -6.41
C MET A 240 17.81 8.37 -6.52
N ARG A 241 18.28 9.06 -5.48
CA ARG A 241 19.64 9.61 -5.45
C ARG A 241 20.72 8.54 -5.27
N ALA A 242 20.46 7.54 -4.45
CA ALA A 242 21.37 6.43 -4.20
C ALA A 242 21.53 5.53 -5.43
N SER A 243 20.43 5.29 -6.17
CA SER A 243 20.43 4.60 -7.46
C SER A 243 21.32 5.32 -8.48
N LEU A 244 21.13 6.62 -8.68
CA LEU A 244 21.93 7.43 -9.61
C LEU A 244 23.42 7.45 -9.25
N ARG A 245 23.78 7.29 -7.96
CA ARG A 245 25.18 7.21 -7.51
C ARG A 245 25.75 5.78 -7.50
N GLY A 246 24.97 4.78 -7.92
CA GLY A 246 25.39 3.38 -7.90
C GLY A 246 25.56 2.78 -6.51
N LEU A 247 25.03 3.45 -5.45
CA LEU A 247 25.14 3.01 -4.06
C LEU A 247 24.22 1.83 -3.73
N VAL A 248 23.20 1.60 -4.52
CA VAL A 248 22.14 0.59 -4.26
C VAL A 248 22.26 -0.66 -5.16
N GLY A 249 23.37 -0.80 -5.85
CA GLY A 249 23.63 -1.91 -6.76
C GLY A 249 23.32 -1.56 -8.22
N LYS A 250 24.10 -2.13 -9.13
CA LYS A 250 23.90 -1.96 -10.57
C LYS A 250 22.76 -2.88 -11.01
N SER A 251 21.82 -2.37 -11.81
CA SER A 251 20.93 -3.23 -12.58
C SER A 251 21.77 -4.19 -13.41
N GLY A 252 21.31 -5.42 -13.64
CA GLY A 252 22.00 -6.44 -14.45
C GLY A 252 22.21 -6.06 -15.95
N LEU A 253 22.23 -4.77 -16.28
CA LEU A 253 22.50 -4.20 -17.60
C LEU A 253 24.00 -4.13 -17.94
N GLY A 254 24.86 -4.71 -17.12
CA GLY A 254 26.30 -4.59 -17.27
C GLY A 254 27.04 -5.78 -17.89
N ASN A 255 26.35 -6.75 -18.51
CA ASN A 255 27.00 -7.83 -19.29
C ASN A 255 26.04 -8.28 -20.41
N ALA A 256 25.96 -7.51 -21.46
CA ALA A 256 25.52 -7.92 -22.78
C ALA A 256 26.43 -7.27 -23.83
#